data_1d7a36961ddd0e61432a9739b3d1e273
#
_entry.id   1d7a36961ddd0e61432a9739b3d1e273
#
_cell.length_a   1.000
_cell.length_b   1.000
_cell.length_c   1.000
_cell.angle_alpha   90.00
_cell.angle_beta   90.00
_cell.angle_gamma   90.00
#
_symmetry.space_group_name_H-M   'P 1'
#
loop_
_entity.id
_entity.type
_entity.pdbx_description
1 polymer ?
#
loop_
_entity_poly.entity_id
_entity_poly.type
_entity_poly.pdbx_seq_one_letter_code
_entity_poly.pdbx_strand_id
1 'polypeptide(L)'
;MMARGVVLYGPPASGKDTVTNALVQLDPTFRHYTRLKVGGGRIAGYEMVAASVLDDLRERGELLYENSRYDNRYAIDRPRLQALCDEGAIPVVHLGQVAGVRALTASFPARWLSVLLWCSRGSSERRSAQRGPGDLTRRSDAWEETARDLDEHGDGTFALQIDTDHHEPDEAAKVIHDRPELGLA
;
A
#
# COMPACT_ATOMS: atom_id res chain seq x y z
N MET A 1 -7.82 14.88 17.66
CA MET A 1 -7.93 13.39 17.60
C MET A 1 -6.69 12.86 16.91
N MET A 2 -6.09 11.74 17.34
CA MET A 2 -4.90 11.18 16.68
C MET A 2 -5.29 10.67 15.28
N ALA A 3 -4.48 10.99 14.26
CA ALA A 3 -4.70 10.49 12.91
C ALA A 3 -4.69 8.94 12.89
N ARG A 4 -5.40 8.36 11.94
CA ARG A 4 -5.50 6.90 11.73
C ARG A 4 -5.13 6.58 10.30
N GLY A 5 -4.61 5.39 10.04
CA GLY A 5 -4.27 4.96 8.71
C GLY A 5 -4.17 3.45 8.57
N VAL A 6 -4.27 2.96 7.36
CA VAL A 6 -4.11 1.55 7.00
C VAL A 6 -2.95 1.42 6.02
N VAL A 7 -2.06 0.48 6.27
CA VAL A 7 -1.04 0.07 5.31
C VAL A 7 -1.39 -1.31 4.78
N LEU A 8 -1.60 -1.43 3.48
CA LEU A 8 -1.78 -2.70 2.80
C LEU A 8 -0.47 -3.12 2.13
N TYR A 9 0.10 -4.20 2.62
CA TYR A 9 1.27 -4.86 2.04
C TYR A 9 0.87 -6.18 1.39
N GLY A 10 1.58 -6.58 0.37
CA GLY A 10 1.39 -7.88 -0.26
C GLY A 10 1.89 -7.91 -1.71
N PRO A 11 2.00 -9.13 -2.28
CA PRO A 11 2.53 -9.33 -3.63
C PRO A 11 1.67 -8.67 -4.72
N PRO A 12 2.14 -8.64 -5.97
CA PRO A 12 1.30 -8.25 -7.10
C PRO A 12 -0.01 -9.04 -7.12
N ALA A 13 -1.10 -8.38 -7.51
CA ALA A 13 -2.44 -8.97 -7.60
C ALA A 13 -2.98 -9.63 -6.31
N SER A 14 -2.43 -9.30 -5.14
CA SER A 14 -2.97 -9.73 -3.83
C SER A 14 -4.29 -9.05 -3.44
N GLY A 15 -4.86 -8.21 -4.30
CA GLY A 15 -6.16 -7.59 -4.05
C GLY A 15 -6.14 -6.22 -3.38
N LYS A 16 -4.96 -5.58 -3.18
CA LYS A 16 -4.87 -4.27 -2.51
C LYS A 16 -5.82 -3.22 -3.07
N ASP A 17 -5.86 -3.06 -4.40
CA ASP A 17 -6.76 -2.09 -5.05
C ASP A 17 -8.25 -2.46 -4.79
N THR A 18 -8.59 -3.74 -4.90
CA THR A 18 -9.96 -4.23 -4.76
C THR A 18 -10.46 -4.10 -3.32
N VAL A 19 -9.63 -4.48 -2.36
CA VAL A 19 -9.94 -4.33 -0.92
C VAL A 19 -10.03 -2.83 -0.54
N THR A 20 -9.16 -1.97 -1.08
CA THR A 20 -9.27 -0.52 -0.87
C THR A 20 -10.59 0.03 -1.41
N ASN A 21 -11.01 -0.39 -2.60
CA ASN A 21 -12.30 0.04 -3.15
C ASN A 21 -13.47 -0.44 -2.29
N ALA A 22 -13.42 -1.68 -1.80
CA ALA A 22 -14.43 -2.21 -0.89
C ALA A 22 -14.46 -1.44 0.45
N LEU A 23 -13.30 -1.08 1.01
CA LEU A 23 -13.22 -0.22 2.21
C LEU A 23 -13.86 1.15 1.97
N VAL A 24 -13.55 1.81 0.85
CA VAL A 24 -14.14 3.12 0.50
C VAL A 24 -15.65 3.03 0.29
N GLN A 25 -16.14 1.93 -0.25
CA GLN A 25 -17.58 1.69 -0.40
C GLN A 25 -18.28 1.42 0.95
N LEU A 26 -17.61 0.73 1.85
CA LEU A 26 -18.11 0.42 3.19
C LEU A 26 -18.15 1.67 4.07
N ASP A 27 -17.07 2.45 4.06
CA ASP A 27 -16.93 3.70 4.81
C ASP A 27 -16.14 4.73 3.99
N PRO A 28 -16.80 5.82 3.52
CA PRO A 28 -16.16 6.87 2.71
C PRO A 28 -15.07 7.67 3.42
N THR A 29 -14.87 7.50 4.73
CA THR A 29 -13.74 8.10 5.44
C THR A 29 -12.41 7.46 5.03
N PHE A 30 -12.40 6.22 4.55
CA PHE A 30 -11.21 5.64 3.93
C PHE A 30 -10.91 6.31 2.59
N ARG A 31 -9.65 6.65 2.37
CA ARG A 31 -9.17 7.26 1.13
C ARG A 31 -7.88 6.58 0.67
N HIS A 32 -7.85 6.15 -0.59
CA HIS A 32 -6.61 5.65 -1.17
C HIS A 32 -5.57 6.77 -1.25
N TYR A 33 -4.41 6.58 -0.61
CA TYR A 33 -3.27 7.46 -0.78
C TYR A 33 -2.51 7.10 -2.06
N THR A 34 -2.55 7.98 -3.04
CA THR A 34 -1.87 7.82 -4.34
C THR A 34 -0.41 8.23 -4.20
N ARG A 35 0.54 7.29 -4.33
CA ARG A 35 1.97 7.59 -4.22
C ARG A 35 2.47 8.43 -5.38
N LEU A 36 3.47 9.27 -5.12
CA LEU A 36 4.23 9.95 -6.16
C LEU A 36 5.05 8.94 -6.98
N LYS A 37 5.15 9.19 -8.29
CA LYS A 37 5.95 8.37 -9.18
C LYS A 37 6.72 9.23 -10.18
N VAL A 38 8.01 8.93 -10.32
CA VAL A 38 8.89 9.43 -11.39
C VAL A 38 9.25 8.27 -12.30
N GLY A 39 9.09 8.45 -13.61
CA GLY A 39 9.43 7.42 -14.61
C GLY A 39 8.28 7.15 -15.58
N GLY A 40 8.28 5.98 -16.19
CA GLY A 40 7.32 5.59 -17.22
C GLY A 40 6.40 4.42 -16.84
N GLY A 41 5.73 3.86 -17.83
CA GLY A 41 4.86 2.70 -17.68
C GLY A 41 3.51 3.00 -17.02
N ARG A 42 2.99 2.08 -16.18
CA ARG A 42 1.67 2.23 -15.54
C ARG A 42 1.57 3.52 -14.74
N ILE A 43 0.58 4.35 -15.07
CA ILE A 43 0.26 5.59 -14.36
C ILE A 43 -0.91 5.44 -13.38
N ALA A 44 -1.84 4.51 -13.66
CA ALA A 44 -3.00 4.29 -12.80
C ALA A 44 -2.59 3.93 -11.35
N GLY A 45 -3.13 4.66 -10.38
CA GLY A 45 -2.82 4.50 -8.96
C GLY A 45 -1.58 5.26 -8.49
N TYR A 46 -1.01 6.14 -9.33
CA TYR A 46 0.14 7.00 -9.01
C TYR A 46 -0.12 8.44 -9.45
N GLU A 47 0.48 9.37 -8.73
CA GLU A 47 0.60 10.76 -9.16
C GLU A 47 1.97 10.94 -9.82
N MET A 48 1.94 11.20 -11.14
CA MET A 48 3.16 11.36 -11.92
C MET A 48 3.75 12.75 -11.69
N VAL A 49 5.01 12.78 -11.30
CA VAL A 49 5.74 14.03 -11.01
C VAL A 49 7.10 14.04 -11.69
N ALA A 50 7.68 15.23 -11.84
CA ALA A 50 9.07 15.40 -12.26
C ALA A 50 10.03 14.97 -11.13
N ALA A 51 11.23 14.55 -11.49
CA ALA A 51 12.27 14.13 -10.52
C ALA A 51 12.57 15.25 -9.51
N SER A 52 12.60 16.52 -9.95
CA SER A 52 12.83 17.69 -9.10
C SER A 52 11.84 17.79 -7.93
N VAL A 53 10.57 17.35 -8.11
CA VAL A 53 9.59 17.36 -7.02
C VAL A 53 10.01 16.44 -5.87
N LEU A 54 10.53 15.25 -6.18
CA LEU A 54 11.04 14.34 -5.16
C LEU A 54 12.32 14.87 -4.50
N ASP A 55 13.16 15.54 -5.29
CA ASP A 55 14.40 16.13 -4.80
C ASP A 55 14.09 17.29 -3.84
N ASP A 56 13.16 18.19 -4.20
CA ASP A 56 12.66 19.27 -3.34
C ASP A 56 12.03 18.74 -2.03
N LEU A 57 11.21 17.68 -2.11
CA LEU A 57 10.62 17.07 -0.92
C LEU A 57 11.69 16.45 -0.01
N ARG A 58 12.72 15.86 -0.59
CA ARG A 58 13.84 15.29 0.16
C ARG A 58 14.65 16.38 0.87
N GLU A 59 14.97 17.48 0.18
CA GLU A 59 15.71 18.62 0.77
C GLU A 59 14.95 19.24 1.94
N ARG A 60 13.61 19.27 1.88
CA ARG A 60 12.75 19.76 2.97
C ARG A 60 12.51 18.74 4.09
N GLY A 61 13.01 17.49 3.96
CA GLY A 61 12.76 16.41 4.93
C GLY A 61 11.30 15.95 4.96
N GLU A 62 10.58 16.12 3.85
CA GLU A 62 9.15 15.81 3.71
C GLU A 62 8.87 14.44 3.08
N LEU A 63 9.90 13.73 2.59
CA LEU A 63 9.77 12.35 2.16
C LEU A 63 9.70 11.42 3.38
N LEU A 64 8.62 10.64 3.49
CA LEU A 64 8.46 9.62 4.52
C LEU A 64 9.08 8.29 4.09
N TYR A 65 8.98 7.97 2.81
CA TYR A 65 9.58 6.78 2.20
C TYR A 65 9.77 6.98 0.71
N GLU A 66 10.89 6.49 0.20
CA GLU A 66 11.17 6.43 -1.23
C GLU A 66 11.81 5.08 -1.58
N ASN A 67 11.43 4.52 -2.72
CA ASN A 67 12.07 3.35 -3.28
C ASN A 67 12.15 3.43 -4.81
N SER A 68 13.14 2.74 -5.36
CA SER A 68 13.30 2.59 -6.81
C SER A 68 12.98 1.16 -7.22
N ARG A 69 12.23 1.01 -8.32
CA ARG A 69 11.92 -0.31 -8.93
C ARG A 69 11.66 -0.14 -10.42
N TYR A 70 12.25 -0.99 -11.24
CA TYR A 70 12.06 -0.98 -12.70
C TYR A 70 12.29 0.40 -13.34
N ASP A 71 13.39 1.05 -13.01
CA ASP A 71 13.76 2.40 -13.46
C ASP A 71 12.76 3.51 -13.09
N ASN A 72 11.87 3.23 -12.16
CA ASN A 72 10.95 4.21 -11.59
C ASN A 72 11.28 4.48 -10.13
N ARG A 73 11.03 5.71 -9.69
CA ARG A 73 11.07 6.12 -8.28
C ARG A 73 9.64 6.28 -7.77
N TYR A 74 9.39 5.80 -6.55
CA TYR A 74 8.09 5.88 -5.89
C TYR A 74 8.28 6.50 -4.52
N ALA A 75 7.41 7.44 -4.14
CA ALA A 75 7.56 8.12 -2.87
C ALA A 75 6.23 8.31 -2.14
N ILE A 76 6.34 8.39 -0.81
CA ILE A 76 5.29 8.84 0.10
C ILE A 76 5.79 10.13 0.73
N ASP A 77 5.02 11.19 0.60
CA ASP A 77 5.32 12.50 1.13
C ASP A 77 4.41 12.86 2.31
N ARG A 78 4.96 13.62 3.24
CA ARG A 78 4.26 14.07 4.44
C ARG A 78 3.13 15.06 4.12
N PRO A 79 3.30 16.10 3.26
CA PRO A 79 2.27 17.09 3.04
C PRO A 79 0.94 16.52 2.56
N ARG A 80 0.97 15.62 1.57
CA ARG A 80 -0.25 15.03 1.01
C ARG A 80 -0.90 14.04 1.97
N LEU A 81 -0.09 13.28 2.70
CA LEU A 81 -0.61 12.37 3.72
C LEU A 81 -1.26 13.15 4.87
N GLN A 82 -0.63 14.25 5.30
CA GLN A 82 -1.18 15.14 6.32
C GLN A 82 -2.48 15.79 5.87
N ALA A 83 -2.57 16.26 4.63
CA ALA A 83 -3.78 16.85 4.08
C ALA A 83 -4.98 15.90 4.15
N LEU A 84 -4.79 14.61 3.79
CA LEU A 84 -5.84 13.60 3.95
C LEU A 84 -6.29 13.44 5.40
N CYS A 85 -5.34 13.41 6.33
CA CYS A 85 -5.66 13.29 7.75
C CYS A 85 -6.37 14.54 8.30
N ASP A 86 -6.01 15.74 7.83
CA ASP A 86 -6.63 17.01 8.22
C ASP A 86 -8.07 17.12 7.71
N GLU A 87 -8.39 16.47 6.57
CA GLU A 87 -9.76 16.29 6.07
C GLU A 87 -10.57 15.27 6.89
N GLY A 88 -9.97 14.62 7.89
CA GLY A 88 -10.59 13.56 8.69
C GLY A 88 -10.60 12.19 8.01
N ALA A 89 -9.91 12.04 6.88
CA ALA A 89 -9.82 10.78 6.17
C ALA A 89 -8.89 9.78 6.87
N ILE A 90 -9.12 8.50 6.59
CA ILE A 90 -8.26 7.39 6.97
C ILE A 90 -7.49 6.95 5.72
N PRO A 91 -6.23 7.39 5.53
CA PRO A 91 -5.45 7.02 4.36
C PRO A 91 -5.20 5.51 4.31
N VAL A 92 -5.41 4.92 3.13
CA VAL A 92 -5.04 3.54 2.81
C VAL A 92 -3.82 3.59 1.89
N VAL A 93 -2.68 3.17 2.39
CA VAL A 93 -1.39 3.25 1.70
C VAL A 93 -0.97 1.86 1.22
N HIS A 94 -0.64 1.73 -0.07
CA HIS A 94 -0.14 0.48 -0.62
C HIS A 94 1.39 0.46 -0.63
N LEU A 95 1.97 -0.57 -0.03
CA LEU A 95 3.41 -0.81 -0.02
C LEU A 95 3.73 -2.25 -0.45
N GLY A 96 4.88 -2.44 -1.05
CA GLY A 96 5.37 -3.73 -1.50
C GLY A 96 6.72 -4.11 -0.89
N GLN A 97 7.17 -3.38 0.14
CA GLN A 97 8.40 -3.64 0.88
C GLN A 97 8.18 -3.39 2.36
N VAL A 98 8.64 -4.31 3.22
CA VAL A 98 8.53 -4.22 4.69
C VAL A 98 9.24 -2.96 5.21
N ALA A 99 10.39 -2.62 4.63
CA ALA A 99 11.10 -1.39 4.97
C ALA A 99 10.23 -0.14 4.82
N GLY A 100 9.38 -0.09 3.77
CA GLY A 100 8.44 1.01 3.57
C GLY A 100 7.33 1.06 4.61
N VAL A 101 6.81 -0.10 5.02
CA VAL A 101 5.81 -0.18 6.09
C VAL A 101 6.40 0.38 7.39
N ARG A 102 7.58 -0.09 7.77
CA ARG A 102 8.28 0.38 8.98
C ARG A 102 8.64 1.86 8.93
N ALA A 103 9.15 2.34 7.80
CA ALA A 103 9.49 3.75 7.63
C ALA A 103 8.27 4.65 7.79
N LEU A 104 7.16 4.33 7.13
CA LEU A 104 5.92 5.11 7.21
C LEU A 104 5.36 5.12 8.63
N THR A 105 5.21 3.95 9.26
CA THR A 105 4.59 3.84 10.58
C THR A 105 5.44 4.46 11.70
N ALA A 106 6.76 4.50 11.54
CA ALA A 106 7.67 5.16 12.48
C ALA A 106 7.75 6.68 12.29
N SER A 107 7.60 7.17 11.02
CA SER A 107 7.88 8.57 10.68
C SER A 107 6.63 9.45 10.66
N PHE A 108 5.44 8.90 10.52
CA PHE A 108 4.20 9.67 10.48
C PHE A 108 3.32 9.37 11.70
N PRO A 109 2.98 10.40 12.52
CA PRO A 109 2.29 10.22 13.79
C PRO A 109 0.80 9.91 13.62
N ALA A 110 0.48 8.65 13.36
CA ALA A 110 -0.87 8.13 13.27
C ALA A 110 -0.96 6.75 13.95
N ARG A 111 -2.18 6.34 14.29
CA ARG A 111 -2.47 4.94 14.63
C ARG A 111 -2.57 4.15 13.34
N TRP A 112 -1.55 3.34 13.06
CA TRP A 112 -1.47 2.54 11.85
C TRP A 112 -1.96 1.12 12.09
N LEU A 113 -2.84 0.65 11.22
CA LEU A 113 -3.13 -0.77 11.05
C LEU A 113 -2.33 -1.30 9.87
N SER A 114 -1.31 -2.10 10.14
CA SER A 114 -0.50 -2.76 9.11
C SER A 114 -1.11 -4.12 8.77
N VAL A 115 -1.52 -4.30 7.51
CA VAL A 115 -2.23 -5.48 7.01
C VAL A 115 -1.41 -6.16 5.92
N LEU A 116 -1.15 -7.45 6.11
CA LEU A 116 -0.64 -8.33 5.07
C LEU A 116 -1.81 -8.93 4.29
N LEU A 117 -1.95 -8.55 3.01
CA LEU A 117 -2.84 -9.23 2.07
C LEU A 117 -2.02 -10.24 1.27
N TRP A 118 -2.20 -11.52 1.58
CA TRP A 118 -1.48 -12.60 0.91
C TRP A 118 -2.35 -13.32 -0.10
N CYS A 119 -1.72 -13.81 -1.16
CA CYS A 119 -2.31 -14.78 -2.08
C CYS A 119 -1.22 -15.74 -2.56
N SER A 120 -1.61 -16.93 -2.95
CA SER A 120 -0.69 -17.89 -3.57
C SER A 120 -0.11 -17.35 -4.87
N ARG A 121 1.08 -17.86 -5.25
CA ARG A 121 1.72 -17.52 -6.53
C ARG A 121 0.78 -17.77 -7.71
N GLY A 122 0.12 -18.94 -7.72
CA GLY A 122 -0.83 -19.29 -8.79
C GLY A 122 -1.99 -18.31 -8.91
N SER A 123 -2.53 -17.83 -7.79
CA SER A 123 -3.56 -16.78 -7.78
C SER A 123 -3.05 -15.45 -8.27
N SER A 124 -1.85 -15.05 -7.85
CA SER A 124 -1.19 -13.83 -8.34
C SER A 124 -0.99 -13.86 -9.85
N GLU A 125 -0.51 -14.98 -10.40
CA GLU A 125 -0.30 -15.17 -11.83
C GLU A 125 -1.62 -15.15 -12.62
N ARG A 126 -2.65 -15.91 -12.20
CA ARG A 126 -3.99 -15.90 -12.83
C ARG A 126 -4.60 -14.50 -12.85
N ARG A 127 -4.64 -13.83 -11.70
CA ARG A 127 -5.21 -12.48 -11.58
C ARG A 127 -4.40 -11.44 -12.37
N SER A 128 -3.09 -11.65 -12.49
CA SER A 128 -2.22 -10.79 -13.30
C SER A 128 -2.47 -10.97 -14.78
N ALA A 129 -2.69 -12.20 -15.26
CA ALA A 129 -3.00 -12.50 -16.66
C ALA A 129 -4.34 -11.88 -17.10
N GLN A 130 -5.36 -11.87 -16.23
CA GLN A 130 -6.66 -11.26 -16.50
C GLN A 130 -6.59 -9.73 -16.70
N ARG A 131 -5.57 -9.06 -16.16
CA ARG A 131 -5.36 -7.60 -16.29
C ARG A 131 -4.70 -7.18 -17.61
N GLY A 132 -4.45 -8.11 -18.51
CA GLY A 132 -3.85 -7.88 -19.82
C GLY A 132 -2.42 -8.44 -19.97
N PRO A 133 -1.85 -8.42 -21.18
CA PRO A 133 -0.56 -9.00 -21.52
C PRO A 133 0.62 -8.16 -20.98
N GLY A 134 0.51 -7.69 -19.75
CA GLY A 134 1.63 -7.12 -19.03
C GLY A 134 2.68 -8.20 -18.78
N ASP A 135 3.89 -7.78 -18.48
CA ASP A 135 5.04 -8.63 -18.23
C ASP A 135 4.78 -9.62 -17.08
N LEU A 136 4.27 -10.80 -17.42
CA LEU A 136 3.95 -11.86 -16.43
C LEU A 136 5.22 -12.31 -15.69
N THR A 137 6.37 -12.35 -16.38
CA THR A 137 7.65 -12.71 -15.78
C THR A 137 8.02 -11.74 -14.66
N ARG A 138 7.98 -10.43 -14.94
CA ARG A 138 8.28 -9.41 -13.91
C ARG A 138 7.31 -9.46 -12.72
N ARG A 139 6.05 -9.85 -12.93
CA ARG A 139 5.09 -9.98 -11.85
C ARG A 139 5.31 -11.23 -11.01
N SER A 140 5.73 -12.33 -11.63
CA SER A 140 6.15 -13.54 -10.94
C SER A 140 7.41 -13.29 -10.09
N ASP A 141 8.42 -12.63 -10.67
CA ASP A 141 9.64 -12.24 -9.96
C ASP A 141 9.30 -11.32 -8.77
N ALA A 142 8.38 -10.38 -8.98
CA ALA A 142 7.91 -9.48 -7.92
C ALA A 142 7.13 -10.20 -6.80
N TRP A 143 6.45 -11.31 -7.10
CA TRP A 143 5.84 -12.15 -6.08
C TRP A 143 6.91 -12.84 -5.23
N GLU A 144 7.93 -13.41 -5.86
CA GLU A 144 9.07 -14.08 -5.17
C GLU A 144 9.87 -13.09 -4.31
N GLU A 145 10.13 -11.89 -4.84
CA GLU A 145 10.78 -10.82 -4.08
C GLU A 145 9.96 -10.43 -2.84
N THR A 146 8.62 -10.33 -2.98
CA THR A 146 7.75 -10.00 -1.85
C THR A 146 7.71 -11.13 -0.82
N ALA A 147 7.72 -12.39 -1.26
CA ALA A 147 7.77 -13.55 -0.38
C ALA A 147 9.07 -13.57 0.42
N ARG A 148 10.20 -13.30 -0.22
CA ARG A 148 11.52 -13.22 0.42
C ARG A 148 11.60 -12.05 1.40
N ASP A 149 11.14 -10.86 1.01
CA ASP A 149 11.09 -9.67 1.88
C ASP A 149 10.25 -9.93 3.14
N LEU A 150 9.13 -10.64 2.99
CA LEU A 150 8.28 -11.04 4.10
C LEU A 150 8.97 -12.05 5.03
N ASP A 151 9.63 -13.06 4.48
CA ASP A 151 10.34 -14.09 5.25
C ASP A 151 11.53 -13.52 6.02
N GLU A 152 12.30 -12.64 5.38
CA GLU A 152 13.50 -12.05 5.98
C GLU A 152 13.20 -10.90 6.96
N HIS A 153 12.13 -10.15 6.74
CA HIS A 153 11.90 -8.87 7.42
C HIS A 153 10.49 -8.70 8.00
N GLY A 154 9.57 -9.64 7.77
CA GLY A 154 8.15 -9.48 8.11
C GLY A 154 7.80 -9.59 9.59
N ASP A 155 8.66 -10.17 10.40
CA ASP A 155 8.38 -10.46 11.81
C ASP A 155 7.93 -9.23 12.59
N GLY A 156 6.77 -9.36 13.27
CA GLY A 156 6.20 -8.31 14.12
C GLY A 156 5.73 -7.05 13.37
N THR A 157 5.72 -7.06 12.02
CA THR A 157 5.37 -5.87 11.23
C THR A 157 3.86 -5.74 11.00
N PHE A 158 3.14 -6.86 10.89
CA PHE A 158 1.73 -6.88 10.52
C PHE A 158 0.84 -7.27 11.70
N ALA A 159 -0.11 -6.38 12.02
CA ALA A 159 -1.13 -6.62 13.05
C ALA A 159 -2.27 -7.53 12.56
N LEU A 160 -2.44 -7.62 11.24
CA LEU A 160 -3.48 -8.42 10.60
C LEU A 160 -2.94 -9.09 9.34
N GLN A 161 -3.29 -10.36 9.15
CA GLN A 161 -3.00 -11.10 7.92
C GLN A 161 -4.32 -11.62 7.35
N ILE A 162 -4.52 -11.41 6.05
CA ILE A 162 -5.70 -11.86 5.33
C ILE A 162 -5.24 -12.65 4.09
N ASP A 163 -5.67 -13.89 3.99
CA ASP A 163 -5.49 -14.72 2.81
C ASP A 163 -6.59 -14.41 1.80
N THR A 164 -6.24 -13.72 0.72
CA THR A 164 -7.20 -13.31 -0.32
C THR A 164 -7.52 -14.43 -1.32
N ASP A 165 -6.97 -15.62 -1.14
CA ASP A 165 -7.44 -16.81 -1.86
C ASP A 165 -8.70 -17.40 -1.22
N HIS A 166 -8.96 -17.04 0.06
CA HIS A 166 -10.07 -17.54 0.87
C HIS A 166 -11.03 -16.46 1.38
N HIS A 167 -10.72 -15.18 1.15
CA HIS A 167 -11.57 -14.05 1.56
C HIS A 167 -11.96 -13.22 0.34
N GLU A 168 -13.25 -12.98 0.19
CA GLU A 168 -13.74 -12.00 -0.78
C GLU A 168 -13.36 -10.57 -0.37
N PRO A 169 -13.26 -9.62 -1.33
CA PRO A 169 -12.84 -8.25 -1.03
C PRO A 169 -13.69 -7.54 0.03
N ASP A 170 -14.99 -7.74 0.02
CA ASP A 170 -15.91 -7.12 0.98
C ASP A 170 -15.74 -7.70 2.39
N GLU A 171 -15.46 -9.00 2.49
CA GLU A 171 -15.15 -9.65 3.77
C GLU A 171 -13.82 -9.12 4.32
N ALA A 172 -12.77 -9.04 3.48
CA ALA A 172 -11.49 -8.48 3.86
C ALA A 172 -11.63 -7.01 4.31
N ALA A 173 -12.40 -6.21 3.59
CA ALA A 173 -12.68 -4.82 3.95
C ALA A 173 -13.37 -4.71 5.32
N LYS A 174 -14.38 -5.56 5.58
CA LYS A 174 -15.08 -5.59 6.86
C LYS A 174 -14.15 -5.99 8.01
N VAL A 175 -13.32 -7.00 7.82
CA VAL A 175 -12.33 -7.43 8.82
C VAL A 175 -11.35 -6.28 9.16
N ILE A 176 -10.93 -5.50 8.17
CA ILE A 176 -10.06 -4.32 8.38
C ILE A 176 -10.82 -3.20 9.09
N HIS A 177 -12.03 -2.88 8.64
CA HIS A 177 -12.86 -1.81 9.21
C HIS A 177 -13.15 -2.03 10.69
N ASP A 178 -13.48 -3.26 11.10
CA ASP A 178 -13.87 -3.61 12.46
C ASP A 178 -12.66 -3.75 13.43
N ARG A 179 -11.45 -3.41 12.98
CA ARG A 179 -10.26 -3.49 13.84
C ARG A 179 -10.23 -2.37 14.88
N PRO A 180 -10.00 -2.73 16.16
CA PRO A 180 -10.01 -1.76 17.27
C PRO A 180 -8.89 -0.72 17.15
N GLU A 181 -7.81 -1.01 16.41
CA GLU A 181 -6.74 -0.06 16.13
C GLU A 181 -7.25 1.19 15.40
N LEU A 182 -8.32 1.04 14.60
CA LEU A 182 -8.93 2.16 13.88
C LEU A 182 -9.94 2.93 14.74
N GLY A 183 -10.48 2.33 15.82
CA GLY A 183 -11.40 2.99 16.74
C GLY A 183 -12.64 3.54 16.02
N LEU A 184 -13.24 2.73 15.14
CA LEU A 184 -14.46 3.05 14.38
C LEU A 184 -15.72 2.44 15.00
N ALA A 185 -15.53 1.51 15.94
CA ALA A 185 -16.59 0.85 16.70
C ALA A 185 -17.01 1.64 17.93
#